data_9301d44a1405cb1fd4e7dce057b3ab94
#
_entry.id   9301d44a1405cb1fd4e7dce057b3ab94
#
_cell.length_a   1.000
_cell.length_b   1.000
_cell.length_c   1.000
_cell.angle_alpha   90.00
_cell.angle_beta   90.00
_cell.angle_gamma   90.00
#
_symmetry.space_group_name_H-M   'P 1'
#
loop_
_entity.id
_entity.type
_entity.pdbx_description
1 polymer ?
#
loop_
_entity_poly.entity_id
_entity_poly.type
_entity_poly.pdbx_seq_one_letter_code
_entity_poly.pdbx_strand_id
1 'polypeptide(L)'
;MLNFSRYRKNPVLEFPERKWPCKEIEKAPVWCSVDLRDGNQALIDPMQVHEKIEMFKYLIKLGFKEIEIGFPAASQIEFDFLRQLVERKMIPDDVTVQVLVQCREHLIARTFEALQGVKKAI
;
A
#
# COMPACT_ATOMS: atom_id res chain seq x y z
N MET A 1 -5.76 9.67 20.97
CA MET A 1 -4.69 8.69 21.22
C MET A 1 -5.32 7.37 21.62
N LEU A 2 -5.02 6.28 20.92
CA LEU A 2 -5.54 4.94 21.24
C LEU A 2 -5.05 4.52 22.64
N ASN A 3 -5.98 4.15 23.51
CA ASN A 3 -5.60 3.67 24.85
C ASN A 3 -5.22 2.19 24.77
N PHE A 4 -3.95 1.93 24.41
CA PHE A 4 -3.41 0.57 24.28
C PHE A 4 -3.35 -0.19 25.62
N SER A 5 -3.45 0.49 26.76
CA SER A 5 -3.46 -0.17 28.08
C SER A 5 -4.73 -1.01 28.33
N ARG A 6 -5.75 -0.87 27.48
CA ARG A 6 -6.95 -1.72 27.52
C ARG A 6 -6.72 -3.13 26.99
N TYR A 7 -5.68 -3.31 26.18
CA TYR A 7 -5.36 -4.60 25.57
C TYR A 7 -4.46 -5.39 26.51
N ARG A 8 -4.90 -6.58 26.87
CA ARG A 8 -4.11 -7.51 27.67
C ARG A 8 -3.45 -8.52 26.76
N LYS A 9 -2.25 -8.91 27.09
CA LYS A 9 -1.53 -9.98 26.43
C LYS A 9 -2.31 -11.28 26.59
N ASN A 10 -2.50 -12.02 25.50
CA ASN A 10 -3.10 -13.35 25.56
C ASN A 10 -2.15 -14.28 26.35
N PRO A 11 -2.71 -15.15 27.25
CA PRO A 11 -1.89 -16.15 27.90
C PRO A 11 -1.29 -17.08 26.84
N VAL A 12 0.02 -17.26 26.93
CA VAL A 12 0.76 -18.18 26.05
C VAL A 12 0.48 -19.59 26.53
N LEU A 13 -0.05 -20.45 25.66
CA LEU A 13 -0.11 -21.90 25.91
C LEU A 13 1.33 -22.43 25.97
N GLU A 14 1.73 -22.96 27.10
CA GLU A 14 3.03 -23.58 27.27
C GLU A 14 3.10 -24.89 26.47
N PHE A 15 3.75 -24.81 25.35
CA PHE A 15 4.06 -25.95 24.49
C PHE A 15 5.58 -25.96 24.28
N PRO A 16 6.33 -26.74 25.08
CA PRO A 16 7.81 -26.69 25.13
C PRO A 16 8.50 -26.91 23.79
N GLU A 17 7.85 -27.67 22.91
CA GLU A 17 8.40 -27.99 21.59
C GLU A 17 8.18 -26.92 20.52
N ARG A 18 7.38 -25.89 20.80
CA ARG A 18 7.11 -24.80 19.84
C ARG A 18 8.20 -23.73 19.91
N LYS A 19 8.86 -23.49 18.79
CA LYS A 19 9.95 -22.49 18.72
C LYS A 19 9.49 -21.10 18.33
N TRP A 20 8.58 -20.97 17.36
CA TRP A 20 8.17 -19.66 16.83
C TRP A 20 6.96 -19.02 17.54
N PRO A 21 5.94 -19.77 18.06
CA PRO A 21 4.77 -19.12 18.69
C PRO A 21 5.08 -18.49 20.05
N CYS A 22 6.25 -18.75 20.62
CA CYS A 22 6.70 -18.11 21.86
C CYS A 22 7.40 -16.78 21.63
N LYS A 23 7.63 -16.38 20.37
CA LYS A 23 8.19 -15.08 20.02
C LYS A 23 7.11 -14.01 20.07
N GLU A 24 7.45 -12.87 20.64
CA GLU A 24 6.60 -11.71 20.74
C GLU A 24 6.99 -10.67 19.68
N ILE A 25 6.00 -9.94 19.18
CA ILE A 25 6.25 -8.81 18.30
C ILE A 25 6.69 -7.63 19.18
N GLU A 26 7.97 -7.28 19.10
CA GLU A 26 8.56 -6.17 19.86
C GLU A 26 8.50 -4.83 19.11
N LYS A 27 8.38 -4.89 17.79
CA LYS A 27 8.29 -3.71 16.93
C LYS A 27 7.02 -3.75 16.12
N ALA A 28 6.38 -2.59 15.97
CA ALA A 28 5.22 -2.47 15.07
C ALA A 28 5.60 -2.90 13.65
N PRO A 29 4.75 -3.70 12.96
CA PRO A 29 4.95 -4.01 11.55
C PRO A 29 4.82 -2.74 10.70
N VAL A 30 5.40 -2.77 9.51
CA VAL A 30 5.13 -1.73 8.51
C VAL A 30 3.69 -1.91 8.03
N TRP A 31 2.94 -0.81 8.08
CA TRP A 31 1.56 -0.79 7.61
C TRP A 31 1.51 -0.40 6.14
N CYS A 32 0.86 -1.23 5.33
CA CYS A 32 0.51 -0.91 3.96
C CYS A 32 -0.95 -0.44 3.90
N SER A 33 -1.19 0.75 3.33
CA SER A 33 -2.55 1.18 3.02
C SER A 33 -3.01 0.55 1.72
N VAL A 34 -4.21 -0.01 1.72
CA VAL A 34 -4.88 -0.56 0.52
C VAL A 34 -6.10 0.26 0.10
N ASP A 35 -6.26 1.45 0.66
CA ASP A 35 -7.43 2.32 0.43
C ASP A 35 -7.59 2.71 -1.04
N LEU A 36 -6.49 3.01 -1.73
CA LEU A 36 -6.50 3.44 -3.13
C LEU A 36 -6.75 2.31 -4.13
N ARG A 37 -6.63 1.05 -3.73
CA ARG A 37 -6.95 -0.11 -4.55
C ARG A 37 -8.21 -0.80 -4.05
N ASP A 38 -8.15 -1.53 -2.96
CA ASP A 38 -9.27 -2.32 -2.41
C ASP A 38 -10.40 -1.41 -1.91
N GLY A 39 -10.05 -0.35 -1.17
CA GLY A 39 -11.00 0.64 -0.69
C GLY A 39 -11.72 1.35 -1.85
N ASN A 40 -10.95 1.83 -2.84
CA ASN A 40 -11.52 2.45 -4.04
C ASN A 40 -12.41 1.50 -4.85
N GLN A 41 -12.04 0.23 -4.92
CA GLN A 41 -12.77 -0.80 -5.65
C GLN A 41 -14.13 -1.12 -5.01
N ALA A 42 -14.28 -0.86 -3.72
CA ALA A 42 -15.53 -1.05 -2.98
C ALA A 42 -16.52 0.12 -3.15
N LEU A 43 -16.11 1.24 -3.74
CA LEU A 43 -16.98 2.39 -3.98
C LEU A 43 -17.92 2.12 -5.14
N ILE A 44 -19.17 2.62 -5.03
CA ILE A 44 -20.15 2.59 -6.14
C ILE A 44 -19.61 3.39 -7.32
N ASP A 45 -19.09 4.60 -7.03
CA ASP A 45 -18.40 5.46 -7.99
C ASP A 45 -16.92 5.53 -7.63
N PRO A 46 -16.03 4.79 -8.31
CA PRO A 46 -14.61 4.82 -8.04
C PRO A 46 -14.00 6.22 -8.21
N MET A 47 -13.02 6.52 -7.34
CA MET A 47 -12.33 7.81 -7.36
C MET A 47 -11.68 8.11 -8.71
N GLN A 48 -11.85 9.33 -9.17
CA GLN A 48 -11.11 9.87 -10.31
C GLN A 48 -9.65 10.19 -9.92
N VAL A 49 -8.81 10.44 -10.92
CA VAL A 49 -7.37 10.68 -10.70
C VAL A 49 -7.10 11.78 -9.67
N HIS A 50 -7.85 12.88 -9.71
CA HIS A 50 -7.64 14.00 -8.79
C HIS A 50 -7.99 13.65 -7.34
N GLU A 51 -9.07 12.86 -7.13
CA GLU A 51 -9.49 12.37 -5.81
C GLU A 51 -8.48 11.37 -5.25
N LYS A 52 -7.97 10.45 -6.10
CA LYS A 52 -6.89 9.53 -5.73
C LYS A 52 -5.62 10.28 -5.31
N ILE A 53 -5.28 11.38 -6.00
CA ILE A 53 -4.13 12.21 -5.64
C ILE A 53 -4.33 12.85 -4.26
N GLU A 54 -5.52 13.34 -3.96
CA GLU A 54 -5.82 13.90 -2.65
C GLU A 54 -5.75 12.83 -1.56
N MET A 55 -6.35 11.68 -1.78
CA MET A 55 -6.28 10.55 -0.86
C MET A 55 -4.83 10.10 -0.62
N PHE A 56 -4.01 10.00 -1.66
CA PHE A 56 -2.60 9.67 -1.55
C PHE A 56 -1.85 10.65 -0.63
N LYS A 57 -2.10 11.96 -0.77
CA LYS A 57 -1.52 12.99 0.13
C LYS A 57 -1.96 12.79 1.59
N TYR A 58 -3.21 12.42 1.83
CA TYR A 58 -3.69 12.12 3.17
C TYR A 58 -3.00 10.91 3.77
N LEU A 59 -2.82 9.83 3.01
CA LEU A 59 -2.12 8.63 3.46
C LEU A 59 -0.67 8.92 3.85
N ILE A 60 0.04 9.74 3.05
CA ILE A 60 1.38 10.22 3.40
C ILE A 60 1.35 11.04 4.69
N LYS A 61 0.40 11.96 4.84
CA LYS A 61 0.24 12.79 6.04
C LYS A 61 -0.07 11.96 7.28
N LEU A 62 -0.79 10.84 7.14
CA LEU A 62 -1.04 9.87 8.21
C LEU A 62 0.21 9.06 8.59
N GLY A 63 1.24 9.07 7.75
CA GLY A 63 2.51 8.43 8.02
C GLY A 63 2.70 7.05 7.40
N PHE A 64 1.82 6.61 6.48
CA PHE A 64 2.01 5.36 5.76
C PHE A 64 3.31 5.39 4.95
N LYS A 65 4.06 4.29 5.01
CA LYS A 65 5.33 4.10 4.28
C LYS A 65 5.22 3.07 3.16
N GLU A 66 4.17 2.30 3.16
CA GLU A 66 3.79 1.43 2.05
C GLU A 66 2.35 1.76 1.66
N ILE A 67 2.11 2.00 0.38
CA ILE A 67 0.79 2.39 -0.15
C ILE A 67 0.52 1.61 -1.44
N GLU A 68 -0.51 0.77 -1.42
CA GLU A 68 -0.99 0.09 -2.61
C GLU A 68 -1.83 1.07 -3.42
N ILE A 69 -1.29 1.50 -4.56
CA ILE A 69 -1.86 2.59 -5.36
C ILE A 69 -2.84 2.12 -6.43
N GLY A 70 -2.85 0.82 -6.76
CA GLY A 70 -3.80 0.25 -7.69
C GLY A 70 -3.20 -0.76 -8.66
N PHE A 71 -3.83 -0.89 -9.82
CA PHE A 71 -3.45 -1.81 -10.89
C PHE A 71 -3.22 -1.02 -12.20
N PRO A 72 -2.02 -0.48 -12.43
CA PRO A 72 -1.74 0.42 -13.54
C PRO A 72 -2.05 -0.15 -14.93
N ALA A 73 -1.96 -1.48 -15.08
CA ALA A 73 -2.29 -2.15 -16.33
C ALA A 73 -3.78 -2.43 -16.53
N ALA A 74 -4.64 -2.20 -15.53
CA ALA A 74 -6.07 -2.52 -15.61
C ALA A 74 -6.87 -1.46 -16.38
N SER A 75 -6.51 -0.18 -16.25
CA SER A 75 -7.21 0.92 -16.91
C SER A 75 -6.29 2.12 -17.13
N GLN A 76 -6.72 3.02 -18.03
CA GLN A 76 -5.98 4.25 -18.28
C GLN A 76 -5.98 5.17 -17.05
N ILE A 77 -7.07 5.22 -16.29
CA ILE A 77 -7.17 6.01 -15.05
C ILE A 77 -6.10 5.56 -14.04
N GLU A 78 -5.92 4.25 -13.84
CA GLU A 78 -4.92 3.70 -12.94
C GLU A 78 -3.49 4.00 -13.41
N PHE A 79 -3.26 3.90 -14.70
CA PHE A 79 -1.98 4.25 -15.32
C PHE A 79 -1.67 5.75 -15.14
N ASP A 80 -2.61 6.63 -15.49
CA ASP A 80 -2.44 8.08 -15.43
C ASP A 80 -2.25 8.55 -13.98
N PHE A 81 -2.94 7.93 -13.04
CA PHE A 81 -2.76 8.24 -11.62
C PHE A 81 -1.31 8.03 -11.18
N LEU A 82 -0.73 6.85 -11.45
CA LEU A 82 0.67 6.57 -11.09
C LEU A 82 1.62 7.51 -11.84
N ARG A 83 1.41 7.73 -13.14
CA ARG A 83 2.24 8.65 -13.92
C ARG A 83 2.22 10.06 -13.35
N GLN A 84 1.05 10.58 -12.95
CA GLN A 84 0.96 11.90 -12.33
C GLN A 84 1.69 11.96 -10.99
N LEU A 85 1.64 10.91 -10.17
CA LEU A 85 2.40 10.87 -8.92
C LEU A 85 3.91 10.95 -9.19
N VAL A 86 4.40 10.26 -10.19
CA VAL A 86 5.83 10.25 -10.57
C VAL A 86 6.25 11.59 -11.18
N GLU A 87 5.54 12.07 -12.19
CA GLU A 87 5.89 13.28 -12.95
C GLU A 87 5.84 14.53 -12.09
N ARG A 88 4.89 14.60 -11.16
CA ARG A 88 4.78 15.69 -10.19
C ARG A 88 5.67 15.50 -8.96
N LYS A 89 6.50 14.44 -8.91
CA LYS A 89 7.39 14.13 -7.77
C LYS A 89 6.66 14.08 -6.44
N MET A 90 5.48 13.45 -6.42
CA MET A 90 4.61 13.42 -5.25
C MET A 90 4.92 12.26 -4.30
N ILE A 91 5.72 11.28 -4.74
CA ILE A 91 6.10 10.10 -3.96
C ILE A 91 7.34 10.45 -3.13
N PRO A 92 7.26 10.52 -1.78
CA PRO A 92 8.42 10.75 -0.93
C PRO A 92 9.44 9.62 -1.04
N ASP A 93 10.72 9.92 -0.82
CA ASP A 93 11.83 8.97 -0.93
C ASP A 93 11.75 7.79 0.07
N ASP A 94 11.01 7.97 1.15
CA ASP A 94 10.82 6.98 2.21
C ASP A 94 9.49 6.20 2.08
N VAL A 95 8.73 6.46 1.00
CA VAL A 95 7.48 5.76 0.68
C VAL A 95 7.71 4.75 -0.43
N THR A 96 7.23 3.53 -0.21
CA THR A 96 7.19 2.46 -1.20
C THR A 96 5.78 2.38 -1.78
N VAL A 97 5.66 2.41 -3.10
CA VAL A 97 4.38 2.17 -3.77
C VAL A 97 4.24 0.70 -4.13
N GLN A 98 3.07 0.14 -3.87
CA GLN A 98 2.74 -1.23 -4.24
C GLN A 98 1.73 -1.21 -5.37
N VAL A 99 1.90 -2.11 -6.35
CA VAL A 99 0.99 -2.24 -7.50
C VAL A 99 0.64 -3.71 -7.73
N LEU A 100 -0.57 -3.95 -8.22
CA LEU A 100 -0.96 -5.27 -8.70
C LEU A 100 -0.61 -5.44 -10.17
N VAL A 101 -0.26 -6.66 -10.54
CA VAL A 101 -0.07 -7.07 -11.93
C VAL A 101 -0.44 -8.54 -12.10
N GLN A 102 -1.17 -8.87 -13.16
CA GLN A 102 -1.37 -10.26 -13.57
C GLN A 102 -0.10 -10.75 -14.27
N CYS A 103 0.21 -12.05 -14.10
CA CYS A 103 1.38 -12.70 -14.73
C CYS A 103 1.13 -12.92 -16.24
N ARG A 104 1.06 -11.81 -17.00
CA ARG A 104 0.94 -11.76 -18.46
C ARG A 104 1.91 -10.73 -18.99
N GLU A 105 2.69 -11.10 -20.01
CA GLU A 105 3.78 -10.30 -20.54
C GLU A 105 3.39 -8.84 -20.83
N HIS A 106 2.31 -8.61 -21.56
CA HIS A 106 1.87 -7.26 -21.92
C HIS A 106 1.43 -6.41 -20.72
N LEU A 107 0.83 -7.04 -19.67
CA LEU A 107 0.44 -6.34 -18.44
C LEU A 107 1.65 -6.02 -17.57
N ILE A 108 2.62 -6.93 -17.52
CA ILE A 108 3.89 -6.70 -16.84
C ILE A 108 4.63 -5.55 -17.51
N ALA A 109 4.76 -5.56 -18.85
CA ALA A 109 5.38 -4.47 -19.59
C ALA A 109 4.71 -3.12 -19.32
N ARG A 110 3.37 -3.07 -19.37
CA ARG A 110 2.59 -1.86 -19.07
C ARG A 110 2.79 -1.36 -17.64
N THR A 111 2.89 -2.28 -16.68
CA THR A 111 3.15 -1.94 -15.27
C THR A 111 4.53 -1.34 -15.10
N PHE A 112 5.57 -1.91 -15.73
CA PHE A 112 6.91 -1.34 -15.69
C PHE A 112 6.99 0.02 -16.39
N GLU A 113 6.26 0.22 -17.47
CA GLU A 113 6.13 1.54 -18.11
C GLU A 113 5.56 2.58 -17.13
N ALA A 114 4.49 2.21 -16.41
CA ALA A 114 3.87 3.08 -15.43
C ALA A 114 4.82 3.40 -14.24
N LEU A 115 5.64 2.44 -13.83
CA LEU A 115 6.58 2.56 -12.71
C LEU A 115 7.87 3.32 -13.04
N GLN A 116 8.12 3.68 -14.31
CA GLN A 116 9.34 4.41 -14.68
C GLN A 116 9.49 5.69 -13.84
N GLY A 117 10.64 5.81 -13.15
CA GLY A 117 10.94 6.93 -12.25
C GLY A 117 10.52 6.74 -10.80
N VAL A 118 9.85 5.65 -10.46
CA VAL A 118 9.58 5.28 -9.06
C VAL A 118 10.85 4.74 -8.42
N LYS A 119 11.21 5.25 -7.23
CA LYS A 119 12.41 4.82 -6.51
C LYS A 119 12.26 3.49 -5.78
N LYS A 120 11.07 3.26 -5.20
CA LYS A 120 10.75 2.05 -4.43
C LYS A 120 9.37 1.54 -4.82
N ALA A 121 9.32 0.33 -5.36
CA ALA A 121 8.09 -0.33 -5.75
C ALA A 121 8.09 -1.81 -5.31
N ILE A 122 6.91 -2.33 -5.01
CA ILE A 122 6.60 -3.75 -4.75
C ILE A 122 5.56 -4.19 -5.77
#